data_38065d225bf24785fbbb9029f186f33f
#
_entry.id   38065d225bf24785fbbb9029f186f33f
#
_cell.length_a   1.000
_cell.length_b   1.000
_cell.length_c   1.000
_cell.angle_alpha   90.00
_cell.angle_beta   90.00
_cell.angle_gamma   90.00
#
_symmetry.space_group_name_H-M   'P 1'
#
loop_
_entity.id
_entity.type
_entity.pdbx_description
1 polymer ?
#
loop_
_entity_poly.entity_id
_entity_poly.type
_entity_poly.pdbx_seq_one_letter_code
_entity_poly.pdbx_strand_id
1 'polypeptide(L)'
;MKFIDFPTPKGLTVTVNTDQVCQIFHDHSLTDAPALLDFASGEPQGVTDSVADAGKRLGIPLAELDGFSPTGSQIGTVLVVPAQVTFVRETEPGRPDAGSLIHLGNGRTRAVTQSRKDAVDRIMAAAAKDPDA
;
A
#
# COMPACT_ATOMS: atom_id res chain seq x y z
N MET A 1 -17.32 -2.25 -7.28
CA MET A 1 -16.33 -1.59 -8.16
C MET A 1 -16.64 -0.12 -8.26
N LYS A 2 -15.63 0.71 -8.03
CA LYS A 2 -15.71 2.16 -8.16
C LYS A 2 -14.55 2.68 -8.99
N PHE A 3 -14.77 3.78 -9.70
CA PHE A 3 -13.71 4.50 -10.39
C PHE A 3 -13.54 5.86 -9.73
N ILE A 4 -12.30 6.19 -9.37
CA ILE A 4 -11.95 7.42 -8.66
C ILE A 4 -10.87 8.14 -9.45
N ASP A 5 -11.01 9.45 -9.60
CA ASP A 5 -10.06 10.29 -10.31
C ASP A 5 -8.96 10.79 -9.38
N PHE A 6 -7.72 10.72 -9.85
CA PHE A 6 -6.55 11.26 -9.15
C PHE A 6 -5.79 12.23 -10.05
N PRO A 7 -5.32 13.37 -9.51
CA PRO A 7 -4.42 14.24 -10.25
C PRO A 7 -3.01 13.66 -10.29
N THR A 8 -2.33 13.80 -11.41
CA THR A 8 -0.97 13.30 -11.58
C THR A 8 0.03 14.46 -11.63
N PRO A 9 1.34 14.20 -11.38
CA PRO A 9 2.37 15.24 -11.40
C PRO A 9 2.49 15.99 -12.73
N LYS A 10 2.08 15.36 -13.83
CA LYS A 10 2.15 15.98 -15.17
C LYS A 10 0.91 16.76 -15.54
N GLY A 11 0.00 16.99 -14.59
CA GLY A 11 -1.22 17.74 -14.82
C GLY A 11 -2.34 16.98 -15.53
N LEU A 12 -2.19 15.67 -15.67
CA LEU A 12 -3.22 14.80 -16.24
C LEU A 12 -4.03 14.18 -15.12
N THR A 13 -5.20 13.64 -15.45
CA THR A 13 -6.03 12.90 -14.52
C THR A 13 -5.96 11.42 -14.85
N VAL A 14 -5.76 10.58 -13.83
CA VAL A 14 -5.89 9.13 -13.97
C VAL A 14 -7.15 8.68 -13.24
N THR A 15 -7.93 7.83 -13.88
CA THR A 15 -9.15 7.25 -13.31
C THR A 15 -8.83 5.82 -12.87
N VAL A 16 -8.96 5.56 -11.58
CA VAL A 16 -8.50 4.32 -10.95
C VAL A 16 -9.68 3.45 -10.58
N ASN A 17 -9.60 2.16 -10.95
CA ASN A 17 -10.52 1.13 -10.47
C ASN A 17 -10.07 0.72 -9.06
N THR A 18 -10.90 1.00 -8.05
CA THR A 18 -10.53 0.75 -6.65
C THR A 18 -10.29 -0.72 -6.36
N ASP A 19 -10.93 -1.63 -7.10
CA ASP A 19 -10.74 -3.08 -6.91
C ASP A 19 -9.35 -3.56 -7.34
N GLN A 20 -8.61 -2.76 -8.08
CA GLN A 20 -7.30 -3.11 -8.60
C GLN A 20 -6.15 -2.55 -7.78
N VAL A 21 -6.42 -1.75 -6.76
CA VAL A 21 -5.36 -1.16 -5.93
C VAL A 21 -4.91 -2.16 -4.88
N CYS A 22 -3.60 -2.36 -4.77
CA CYS A 22 -2.99 -3.24 -3.76
C CYS A 22 -2.45 -2.48 -2.57
N GLN A 23 -1.76 -1.35 -2.81
CA GLN A 23 -1.15 -0.54 -1.75
C GLN A 23 -0.93 0.89 -2.25
N ILE A 24 -0.76 1.79 -1.29
CA ILE A 24 -0.35 3.18 -1.52
C ILE A 24 0.90 3.42 -0.70
N PHE A 25 1.96 3.95 -1.33
CA PHE A 25 3.22 4.20 -0.65
C PHE A 25 3.97 5.37 -1.27
N HIS A 26 5.01 5.86 -0.58
CA HIS A 26 5.89 6.91 -1.08
C HIS A 26 7.23 6.29 -1.44
N ASP A 27 7.70 6.52 -2.67
CA ASP A 27 9.03 6.14 -3.11
C ASP A 27 9.94 7.37 -3.05
N HIS A 28 10.87 7.38 -2.09
CA HIS A 28 11.76 8.51 -1.85
C HIS A 28 12.73 8.77 -3.01
N SER A 29 12.89 7.84 -3.94
CA SER A 29 13.70 8.05 -5.15
C SER A 29 12.96 8.86 -6.21
N LEU A 30 11.63 9.02 -6.08
CA LEU A 30 10.81 9.80 -6.99
C LEU A 30 10.44 11.12 -6.32
N THR A 31 10.88 12.23 -6.91
CA THR A 31 10.71 13.56 -6.31
C THR A 31 9.44 14.26 -6.75
N ASP A 32 8.79 13.80 -7.83
CA ASP A 32 7.63 14.45 -8.42
C ASP A 32 6.30 13.82 -7.99
N ALA A 33 6.32 12.66 -7.34
CA ALA A 33 5.11 11.97 -6.90
C ALA A 33 5.17 11.71 -5.39
N PRO A 34 4.37 12.44 -4.57
CA PRO A 34 4.28 12.19 -3.13
C PRO A 34 3.75 10.80 -2.79
N ALA A 35 2.94 10.21 -3.66
CA ALA A 35 2.41 8.86 -3.45
C ALA A 35 2.35 8.09 -4.77
N LEU A 36 2.48 6.77 -4.66
CA LEU A 36 2.30 5.83 -5.75
C LEU A 36 1.17 4.88 -5.41
N LEU A 37 0.31 4.63 -6.38
CA LEU A 37 -0.72 3.58 -6.31
C LEU A 37 -0.17 2.34 -7.02
N ASP A 38 -0.09 1.23 -6.30
CA ASP A 38 0.34 -0.06 -6.82
C ASP A 38 -0.88 -0.89 -7.15
N PHE A 39 -0.92 -1.48 -8.34
CA PHE A 39 -2.09 -2.19 -8.85
C PHE A 39 -1.87 -3.69 -8.94
N ALA A 40 -2.97 -4.43 -9.07
CA ALA A 40 -2.94 -5.87 -9.27
C ALA A 40 -2.17 -6.26 -10.53
N SER A 41 -2.13 -5.40 -11.52
CA SER A 41 -1.32 -5.57 -12.73
C SER A 41 -0.90 -4.22 -13.27
N GLY A 42 0.19 -4.19 -14.03
CA GLY A 42 0.74 -2.98 -14.63
C GLY A 42 1.66 -2.21 -13.70
N GLU A 43 2.11 -1.06 -14.17
CA GLU A 43 3.04 -0.20 -13.46
C GLU A 43 2.34 0.61 -12.38
N PRO A 44 3.03 0.91 -11.26
CA PRO A 44 2.50 1.87 -10.29
C PRO A 44 2.27 3.24 -10.92
N GLN A 45 1.26 3.96 -10.43
CA GLN A 45 0.90 5.28 -10.91
C GLN A 45 1.18 6.33 -9.83
N GLY A 46 2.00 7.33 -10.16
CA GLY A 46 2.25 8.48 -9.29
C GLY A 46 1.06 9.43 -9.27
N VAL A 47 0.76 9.97 -8.10
CA VAL A 47 -0.29 10.98 -7.90
C VAL A 47 0.27 12.14 -7.08
N THR A 48 -0.41 13.28 -7.13
CA THR A 48 0.03 14.49 -6.41
C THR A 48 -0.43 14.52 -4.96
N ASP A 49 -1.37 13.67 -4.57
CA ASP A 49 -1.81 13.55 -3.18
C ASP A 49 -0.70 12.92 -2.34
N SER A 50 -0.65 13.28 -1.05
CA SER A 50 0.14 12.51 -0.08
C SER A 50 -0.44 11.10 0.07
N VAL A 51 0.31 10.19 0.70
CA VAL A 51 -0.19 8.83 0.97
C VAL A 51 -1.51 8.89 1.74
N ALA A 52 -1.59 9.71 2.79
CA ALA A 52 -2.80 9.85 3.60
C ALA A 52 -3.97 10.38 2.78
N ASP A 53 -3.75 11.42 1.98
CA ASP A 53 -4.80 12.04 1.16
C ASP A 53 -5.25 11.11 0.03
N ALA A 54 -4.32 10.38 -0.57
CA ALA A 54 -4.65 9.38 -1.59
C ALA A 54 -5.53 8.28 -1.00
N GLY A 55 -5.22 7.84 0.22
CA GLY A 55 -6.05 6.86 0.93
C GLY A 55 -7.48 7.35 1.17
N LYS A 56 -7.62 8.61 1.59
CA LYS A 56 -8.94 9.22 1.79
C LYS A 56 -9.72 9.35 0.49
N ARG A 57 -9.03 9.75 -0.59
CA ARG A 57 -9.65 9.88 -1.91
C ARG A 57 -10.12 8.52 -2.43
N LEU A 58 -9.33 7.48 -2.20
CA LEU A 58 -9.69 6.12 -2.62
C LEU A 58 -10.97 5.63 -1.95
N GLY A 59 -11.18 5.97 -0.67
CA GLY A 59 -12.45 5.75 0.03
C GLY A 59 -12.78 4.30 0.34
N ILE A 60 -11.77 3.42 0.37
CA ILE A 60 -11.95 2.02 0.75
C ILE A 60 -11.18 1.74 2.04
N PRO A 61 -11.54 0.67 2.78
CA PRO A 61 -10.77 0.29 3.98
C PRO A 61 -9.32 -0.04 3.64
N LEU A 62 -8.39 0.53 4.42
CA LEU A 62 -6.95 0.37 4.23
C LEU A 62 -6.30 0.07 5.57
N ALA A 63 -5.35 -0.86 5.58
CA ALA A 63 -4.52 -1.14 6.75
C ALA A 63 -3.31 -0.21 6.72
N GLU A 64 -3.05 0.46 7.84
CA GLU A 64 -1.94 1.40 7.98
C GLU A 64 -0.77 0.70 8.64
N LEU A 65 0.37 0.65 7.94
CA LEU A 65 1.59 -0.02 8.36
C LEU A 65 2.79 0.89 8.09
N ASP A 66 3.91 0.62 8.75
CA ASP A 66 5.16 1.35 8.52
C ASP A 66 6.08 0.50 7.64
N GLY A 67 6.32 0.97 6.43
CA GLY A 67 6.97 0.18 5.41
C GLY A 67 8.43 0.49 5.17
N PHE A 68 9.09 -0.43 4.47
CA PHE A 68 10.45 -0.30 3.95
C PHE A 68 10.44 -0.40 2.43
N SER A 69 11.38 0.29 1.79
CA SER A 69 11.66 0.09 0.37
C SER A 69 12.31 -1.29 0.15
N PRO A 70 12.39 -1.79 -1.10
CA PRO A 70 13.11 -3.02 -1.39
C PRO A 70 14.57 -3.00 -0.97
N THR A 71 15.19 -1.81 -0.87
CA THR A 71 16.59 -1.65 -0.44
C THR A 71 16.73 -1.53 1.07
N GLY A 72 15.64 -1.56 1.83
CA GLY A 72 15.67 -1.53 3.29
C GLY A 72 15.55 -0.16 3.93
N SER A 73 15.33 0.91 3.15
CA SER A 73 15.11 2.25 3.70
C SER A 73 13.67 2.39 4.19
N GLN A 74 13.48 3.08 5.32
CA GLN A 74 12.14 3.40 5.82
C GLN A 74 11.46 4.37 4.87
N ILE A 75 10.23 4.06 4.46
CA ILE A 75 9.44 4.91 3.57
C ILE A 75 8.20 5.50 4.25
N GLY A 76 8.05 5.27 5.54
CA GLY A 76 6.93 5.77 6.32
C GLY A 76 5.67 4.95 6.14
N THR A 77 4.53 5.60 6.27
CA THR A 77 3.23 4.93 6.21
C THR A 77 2.97 4.33 4.84
N VAL A 78 2.58 3.06 4.85
CA VAL A 78 2.07 2.34 3.68
C VAL A 78 0.64 1.94 3.98
N LEU A 79 -0.25 2.17 3.02
CA LEU A 79 -1.65 1.78 3.13
C LEU A 79 -1.88 0.55 2.27
N VAL A 80 -2.33 -0.54 2.89
CA VAL A 80 -2.48 -1.84 2.22
C VAL A 80 -3.96 -2.18 2.11
N VAL A 81 -4.38 -2.63 0.93
CA VAL A 81 -5.75 -3.09 0.69
C VAL A 81 -5.87 -4.52 1.21
N PRO A 82 -6.68 -4.78 2.26
CA PRO A 82 -6.75 -6.12 2.87
C PRO A 82 -7.09 -7.24 1.89
N ALA A 83 -8.01 -6.99 0.95
CA ALA A 83 -8.45 -7.99 -0.02
C ALA A 83 -7.33 -8.42 -0.99
N GLN A 84 -6.26 -7.63 -1.09
CA GLN A 84 -5.15 -7.90 -2.00
C GLN A 84 -3.97 -8.61 -1.32
N VAL A 85 -4.07 -8.86 -0.02
CA VAL A 85 -3.02 -9.56 0.73
C VAL A 85 -3.16 -11.06 0.51
N THR A 86 -2.10 -11.69 0.01
CA THR A 86 -2.07 -13.14 -0.19
C THR A 86 -1.69 -13.84 1.11
N PHE A 87 -0.58 -13.41 1.74
CA PHE A 87 -0.16 -13.92 3.05
C PHE A 87 0.83 -12.95 3.68
N VAL A 88 1.05 -13.13 4.98
CA VAL A 88 2.03 -12.39 5.77
C VAL A 88 2.95 -13.39 6.44
N ARG A 89 4.27 -13.18 6.34
CA ARG A 89 5.25 -14.06 6.99
C ARG A 89 6.26 -13.27 7.80
N GLU A 90 6.91 -13.94 8.73
CA GLU A 90 8.02 -13.36 9.48
C GLU A 90 9.19 -13.09 8.55
N THR A 91 9.96 -12.04 8.85
CA THR A 91 11.19 -11.75 8.11
C THR A 91 12.27 -12.77 8.46
N GLU A 92 13.18 -12.99 7.51
CA GLU A 92 14.30 -13.88 7.74
C GLU A 92 15.32 -13.25 8.70
N PRO A 93 16.14 -14.07 9.40
CA PRO A 93 17.24 -13.59 10.19
C PRO A 93 18.16 -12.71 9.34
N GLY A 94 18.63 -11.58 9.90
CA GLY A 94 19.48 -10.64 9.18
C GLY A 94 18.75 -9.38 8.73
N ARG A 95 17.43 -9.28 8.94
CA ARG A 95 16.65 -8.06 8.72
C ARG A 95 16.01 -7.61 10.03
N PRO A 96 16.82 -7.14 11.00
CA PRO A 96 16.33 -6.86 12.35
C PRO A 96 15.32 -5.73 12.42
N ASP A 97 15.32 -4.81 11.43
CA ASP A 97 14.45 -3.64 11.42
C ASP A 97 13.06 -3.93 10.87
N ALA A 98 12.89 -5.05 10.16
CA ALA A 98 11.61 -5.45 9.59
C ALA A 98 10.99 -6.56 10.44
N GLY A 99 9.72 -6.37 10.85
CA GLY A 99 8.99 -7.37 11.64
C GLY A 99 8.35 -8.44 10.80
N SER A 100 7.85 -8.08 9.60
CA SER A 100 7.18 -9.04 8.73
C SER A 100 7.24 -8.60 7.27
N LEU A 101 6.89 -9.54 6.38
CA LEU A 101 6.75 -9.32 4.94
C LEU A 101 5.30 -9.60 4.55
N ILE A 102 4.71 -8.64 3.81
CA ILE A 102 3.37 -8.78 3.27
C ILE A 102 3.48 -9.13 1.79
N HIS A 103 2.89 -10.25 1.41
CA HIS A 103 2.82 -10.68 0.02
C HIS A 103 1.49 -10.27 -0.58
N LEU A 104 1.55 -9.55 -1.69
CA LEU A 104 0.37 -9.01 -2.38
C LEU A 104 0.00 -9.88 -3.57
N GLY A 105 -1.26 -9.79 -3.99
CA GLY A 105 -1.77 -10.59 -5.10
C GLY A 105 -1.08 -10.36 -6.44
N ASN A 106 -0.39 -9.22 -6.59
CA ASN A 106 0.39 -8.91 -7.78
C ASN A 106 1.81 -9.51 -7.79
N GLY A 107 2.15 -10.30 -6.76
CA GLY A 107 3.48 -10.92 -6.62
C GLY A 107 4.52 -10.03 -5.96
N ARG A 108 4.18 -8.78 -5.63
CA ARG A 108 5.08 -7.87 -4.93
C ARG A 108 5.03 -8.10 -3.43
N THR A 109 6.08 -7.70 -2.75
CA THR A 109 6.19 -7.83 -1.29
C THR A 109 6.43 -6.46 -0.68
N ARG A 110 5.97 -6.30 0.57
CA ARG A 110 6.21 -5.10 1.37
C ARG A 110 6.72 -5.50 2.74
N ALA A 111 7.96 -5.14 3.05
CA ALA A 111 8.50 -5.31 4.40
C ALA A 111 7.96 -4.18 5.29
N VAL A 112 7.55 -4.50 6.50
CA VAL A 112 6.99 -3.56 7.46
C VAL A 112 7.62 -3.74 8.83
N THR A 113 7.56 -2.70 9.68
CA THR A 113 8.11 -2.75 11.05
C THR A 113 7.28 -3.61 11.98
N GLN A 114 5.98 -3.72 11.72
CA GLN A 114 5.06 -4.49 12.55
C GLN A 114 5.43 -5.97 12.51
N SER A 115 5.27 -6.64 13.65
CA SER A 115 5.39 -8.10 13.71
C SER A 115 4.31 -8.74 12.83
N ARG A 116 4.52 -10.02 12.49
CA ARG A 116 3.52 -10.78 11.72
C ARG A 116 2.13 -10.70 12.37
N LYS A 117 2.07 -10.89 13.69
CA LYS A 117 0.80 -10.84 14.42
C LYS A 117 0.17 -9.45 14.37
N ASP A 118 0.94 -8.41 14.61
CA ASP A 118 0.43 -7.03 14.60
C ASP A 118 -0.02 -6.64 13.19
N ALA A 119 0.76 -6.99 12.17
CA ALA A 119 0.39 -6.71 10.78
C ALA A 119 -0.93 -7.39 10.42
N VAL A 120 -1.08 -8.68 10.76
CA VAL A 120 -2.31 -9.42 10.49
C VAL A 120 -3.49 -8.81 11.24
N ASP A 121 -3.32 -8.43 12.51
CA ASP A 121 -4.38 -7.81 13.30
C ASP A 121 -4.85 -6.49 12.66
N ARG A 122 -3.93 -5.66 12.18
CA ARG A 122 -4.27 -4.41 11.51
C ARG A 122 -4.98 -4.64 10.18
N ILE A 123 -4.53 -5.61 9.40
CA ILE A 123 -5.15 -5.97 8.13
C ILE A 123 -6.59 -6.48 8.36
N MET A 124 -6.78 -7.34 9.34
CA MET A 124 -8.11 -7.88 9.66
C MET A 124 -9.03 -6.80 10.21
N ALA A 125 -8.52 -5.89 11.04
CA ALA A 125 -9.32 -4.77 11.55
C ALA A 125 -9.79 -3.84 10.42
N ALA A 126 -8.95 -3.60 9.43
CA ALA A 126 -9.33 -2.82 8.25
C ALA A 126 -10.36 -3.57 7.40
N ALA A 127 -10.16 -4.88 7.18
CA ALA A 127 -11.11 -5.71 6.43
C ALA A 127 -12.49 -5.72 7.06
N ALA A 128 -12.58 -5.68 8.40
CA ALA A 128 -13.85 -5.68 9.12
C ALA A 128 -14.66 -4.39 8.90
N LYS A 129 -14.03 -3.32 8.42
CA LYS A 129 -14.71 -2.06 8.10
C LYS A 129 -15.30 -2.02 6.70
N ASP A 130 -15.03 -3.05 5.88
CA ASP A 130 -15.56 -3.13 4.52
C ASP A 130 -17.02 -3.58 4.58
N PRO A 131 -17.97 -2.72 4.13
CA PRO A 131 -19.40 -3.08 4.17
C PRO A 131 -19.74 -4.20 3.19
N ASP A 132 -18.88 -4.48 2.22
CA ASP A 132 -19.09 -5.53 1.22
C ASP A 132 -18.38 -6.85 1.56
N ALA A 133 -17.72 -6.88 2.71
CA ALA A 133 -17.00 -8.08 3.15
C ALA A 133 -17.92 -9.13 3.76
#